data_64bb99931638bb19bb605854de6b2f39
#
_entry.id   64bb99931638bb19bb605854de6b2f39
#
_cell.length_a   1.000
_cell.length_b   1.000
_cell.length_c   1.000
_cell.angle_alpha   90.00
_cell.angle_beta   90.00
_cell.angle_gamma   90.00
#
_symmetry.space_group_name_H-M   'P 1'
#
loop_
_entity.id
_entity.type
_entity.pdbx_description
1 polymer ?
#
loop_
_entity_poly.entity_id
_entity_poly.type
_entity_poly.pdbx_seq_one_letter_code
_entity_poly.pdbx_strand_id
1 'polypeptide(L)'
;MTKFFSTKTQGAKILVIDDEPDLTEIINTFLEGAGYHVYAENSAVKGVEKARTLKPDLVLLDITMPVMDGYQVCQELKKDKATADIPVVFLTGKDPSEDNQRSFKSGADLFIKKPFSCESLLEIVRIVLMSVSR
;
A
#
# COMPACT_ATOMS: atom_id res chain seq x y z
N MET A 1 -3.77 -23.75 -15.93
CA MET A 1 -3.13 -23.27 -15.53
C MET A 1 -3.08 -22.00 -15.00
N THR A 2 -3.70 -21.15 -15.40
CA THR A 2 -3.74 -19.85 -14.88
C THR A 2 -4.34 -19.78 -13.50
N LYS A 3 -5.11 -20.72 -13.10
CA LYS A 3 -5.70 -20.63 -11.80
C LYS A 3 -4.71 -20.64 -10.67
N PHE A 4 -3.51 -21.13 -10.89
CA PHE A 4 -2.52 -21.03 -9.90
C PHE A 4 -2.13 -19.63 -9.61
N PHE A 5 -2.14 -18.75 -10.62
CA PHE A 5 -1.63 -17.42 -10.48
C PHE A 5 -2.65 -16.48 -9.91
N SER A 6 -3.90 -16.83 -10.05
CA SER A 6 -4.92 -15.85 -9.76
C SER A 6 -5.52 -15.94 -8.38
N THR A 7 -5.41 -17.07 -7.71
CA THR A 7 -6.17 -17.27 -6.51
C THR A 7 -5.85 -16.29 -5.40
N LYS A 8 -4.58 -15.90 -5.26
CA LYS A 8 -4.21 -14.97 -4.20
C LYS A 8 -4.15 -13.53 -4.67
N THR A 9 -3.88 -13.31 -5.94
CA THR A 9 -3.76 -11.94 -6.42
C THR A 9 -5.08 -11.38 -6.91
N GLN A 10 -5.89 -12.20 -7.60
CA GLN A 10 -7.18 -11.72 -8.06
C GLN A 10 -8.14 -11.57 -6.90
N GLY A 11 -8.83 -10.46 -6.85
CA GLY A 11 -9.75 -10.19 -5.76
C GLY A 11 -9.06 -9.78 -4.48
N ALA A 12 -7.74 -9.62 -4.50
CA ALA A 12 -7.03 -9.18 -3.32
C ALA A 12 -7.49 -7.78 -2.91
N LYS A 13 -7.52 -7.53 -1.62
CA LYS A 13 -7.94 -6.24 -1.07
C LYS A 13 -6.71 -5.35 -0.91
N ILE A 14 -6.78 -4.17 -1.50
CA ILE A 14 -5.70 -3.19 -1.44
C ILE A 14 -6.23 -1.94 -0.77
N LEU A 15 -5.55 -1.46 0.26
CA LEU A 15 -5.90 -0.21 0.92
C LEU A 15 -4.89 0.85 0.51
N VAL A 16 -5.40 1.96 -0.01
CA VAL A 16 -4.56 3.10 -0.40
C VAL A 16 -4.78 4.21 0.62
N ILE A 17 -3.70 4.66 1.25
CA ILE A 17 -3.75 5.75 2.22
C ILE A 17 -2.92 6.89 1.67
N ASP A 18 -3.57 7.96 1.23
CA ASP A 18 -2.92 9.11 0.61
C ASP A 18 -3.84 10.29 0.76
N ASP A 19 -3.32 11.45 1.17
CA ASP A 19 -4.15 12.60 1.43
C ASP A 19 -4.59 13.34 0.17
N GLU A 20 -4.24 12.86 -1.01
CA GLU A 20 -4.67 13.42 -2.28
C GLU A 20 -5.83 12.62 -2.86
N PRO A 21 -7.08 13.12 -2.75
CA PRO A 21 -8.23 12.34 -3.23
C PRO A 21 -8.18 12.01 -4.71
N ASP A 22 -7.65 12.94 -5.52
CA ASP A 22 -7.57 12.70 -6.97
C ASP A 22 -6.66 11.51 -7.27
N LEU A 23 -5.55 11.41 -6.55
CA LEU A 23 -4.63 10.32 -6.77
C LEU A 23 -5.21 8.98 -6.32
N THR A 24 -5.87 8.96 -5.15
CA THR A 24 -6.48 7.71 -4.69
C THR A 24 -7.59 7.26 -5.63
N GLU A 25 -8.29 8.20 -6.25
CA GLU A 25 -9.33 7.85 -7.20
C GLU A 25 -8.74 7.22 -8.46
N ILE A 26 -7.64 7.78 -8.96
CA ILE A 26 -6.96 7.23 -10.13
C ILE A 26 -6.45 5.82 -9.83
N ILE A 27 -5.81 5.64 -8.69
CA ILE A 27 -5.30 4.33 -8.29
C ILE A 27 -6.44 3.34 -8.15
N ASN A 28 -7.53 3.77 -7.51
CA ASN A 28 -8.70 2.92 -7.32
C ASN A 28 -9.24 2.44 -8.66
N THR A 29 -9.49 3.37 -9.57
CA THR A 29 -10.05 3.02 -10.87
C THR A 29 -9.16 2.04 -11.62
N PHE A 30 -7.87 2.32 -11.63
CA PHE A 30 -6.94 1.50 -12.39
C PHE A 30 -6.82 0.08 -11.80
N LEU A 31 -6.63 -0.01 -10.49
CA LEU A 31 -6.45 -1.32 -9.86
C LEU A 31 -7.74 -2.12 -9.80
N GLU A 32 -8.89 -1.46 -9.66
CA GLU A 32 -10.17 -2.16 -9.76
C GLU A 32 -10.33 -2.76 -11.15
N GLY A 33 -9.93 -2.01 -12.17
CA GLY A 33 -9.97 -2.53 -13.54
C GLY A 33 -9.06 -3.72 -13.75
N ALA A 34 -8.04 -3.86 -12.91
CA ALA A 34 -7.13 -4.99 -13.00
C ALA A 34 -7.56 -6.19 -12.16
N GLY A 35 -8.71 -6.08 -11.48
CA GLY A 35 -9.28 -7.22 -10.76
C GLY A 35 -9.12 -7.19 -9.25
N TYR A 36 -8.61 -6.10 -8.68
CA TYR A 36 -8.46 -5.97 -7.24
C TYR A 36 -9.62 -5.24 -6.61
N HIS A 37 -9.81 -5.43 -5.31
CA HIS A 37 -10.79 -4.65 -4.55
C HIS A 37 -10.01 -3.57 -3.81
N VAL A 38 -10.26 -2.31 -4.15
CA VAL A 38 -9.47 -1.19 -3.66
C VAL A 38 -10.31 -0.33 -2.72
N TYR A 39 -9.70 0.03 -1.61
CA TYR A 39 -10.32 0.89 -0.60
C TYR A 39 -9.37 2.06 -0.38
N ALA A 40 -9.89 3.25 -0.25
CA ALA A 40 -9.07 4.45 -0.13
C ALA A 40 -9.41 5.21 1.13
N GLU A 41 -8.39 5.71 1.81
CA GLU A 41 -8.56 6.63 2.92
C GLU A 41 -7.62 7.81 2.68
N ASN A 42 -8.15 8.99 2.88
CA ASN A 42 -7.38 10.20 2.67
C ASN A 42 -6.89 10.82 3.98
N SER A 43 -6.99 10.08 5.06
CA SER A 43 -6.52 10.47 6.39
C SER A 43 -5.68 9.34 6.95
N ALA A 44 -4.54 9.68 7.53
CA ALA A 44 -3.65 8.69 8.13
C ALA A 44 -4.35 7.94 9.25
N VAL A 45 -5.04 8.66 10.13
CA VAL A 45 -5.72 8.04 11.26
C VAL A 45 -6.80 7.07 10.81
N LYS A 46 -7.62 7.51 9.86
CA LYS A 46 -8.67 6.65 9.33
C LYS A 46 -8.08 5.47 8.56
N GLY A 47 -6.93 5.68 7.94
CA GLY A 47 -6.24 4.60 7.23
C GLY A 47 -5.80 3.50 8.16
N VAL A 48 -5.24 3.85 9.32
CA VAL A 48 -4.85 2.85 10.31
C VAL A 48 -6.06 2.06 10.79
N GLU A 49 -7.15 2.75 11.09
CA GLU A 49 -8.37 2.09 11.55
C GLU A 49 -8.93 1.17 10.47
N LYS A 50 -8.92 1.65 9.22
CA LYS A 50 -9.43 0.86 8.11
C LYS A 50 -8.60 -0.41 7.91
N ALA A 51 -7.30 -0.30 8.05
CA ALA A 51 -6.42 -1.46 7.92
C ALA A 51 -6.75 -2.53 8.96
N ARG A 52 -7.03 -2.10 10.18
CA ARG A 52 -7.35 -3.04 11.26
C ARG A 52 -8.64 -3.80 11.01
N THR A 53 -9.65 -3.13 10.50
CA THR A 53 -10.95 -3.76 10.28
C THR A 53 -11.00 -4.51 8.96
N LEU A 54 -10.41 -3.94 7.92
CA LEU A 54 -10.44 -4.54 6.58
C LEU A 54 -9.47 -5.69 6.44
N LYS A 55 -8.31 -5.59 7.09
CA LYS A 55 -7.20 -6.52 6.95
C LYS A 55 -6.86 -6.75 5.49
N PRO A 56 -6.41 -5.68 4.81
CA PRO A 56 -6.12 -5.79 3.38
C PRO A 56 -4.93 -6.69 3.12
N ASP A 57 -4.79 -7.10 1.88
CA ASP A 57 -3.65 -7.92 1.47
C ASP A 57 -2.42 -7.08 1.18
N LEU A 58 -2.61 -5.78 0.99
CA LEU A 58 -1.53 -4.85 0.69
C LEU A 58 -1.96 -3.43 1.03
N VAL A 59 -1.04 -2.64 1.55
CA VAL A 59 -1.28 -1.21 1.81
C VAL A 59 -0.34 -0.40 0.94
N LEU A 60 -0.90 0.53 0.17
CA LEU A 60 -0.15 1.55 -0.56
C LEU A 60 -0.26 2.81 0.28
N LEU A 61 0.87 3.40 0.65
CA LEU A 61 0.89 4.38 1.72
C LEU A 61 1.77 5.58 1.37
N ASP A 62 1.16 6.75 1.30
CA ASP A 62 1.89 8.00 1.09
C ASP A 62 2.71 8.33 2.32
N ILE A 63 3.90 8.85 2.13
CA ILE A 63 4.77 9.22 3.25
C ILE A 63 4.39 10.58 3.81
N THR A 64 4.13 11.56 2.94
CA THR A 64 3.91 12.93 3.38
C THR A 64 2.43 13.22 3.55
N MET A 65 1.96 13.17 4.79
CA MET A 65 0.57 13.44 5.12
C MET A 65 0.51 14.28 6.39
N PRO A 66 -0.55 15.08 6.57
CA PRO A 66 -0.69 15.85 7.80
C PRO A 66 -1.00 14.94 8.99
N VAL A 67 -0.72 15.41 10.17
CA VAL A 67 -0.99 14.78 11.46
C VAL A 67 -0.08 13.58 11.73
N MET A 68 -0.11 12.60 10.86
CA MET A 68 0.69 11.38 11.03
C MET A 68 1.27 11.03 9.67
N ASP A 69 2.59 11.00 9.55
CA ASP A 69 3.21 10.68 8.25
C ASP A 69 3.19 9.17 7.99
N GLY A 70 3.59 8.79 6.78
CA GLY A 70 3.52 7.39 6.37
C GLY A 70 4.40 6.47 7.19
N TYR A 71 5.56 6.96 7.65
CA TYR A 71 6.42 6.14 8.50
C TYR A 71 5.72 5.79 9.81
N GLN A 72 5.04 6.77 10.38
CA GLN A 72 4.29 6.55 11.62
C GLN A 72 3.14 5.59 11.42
N VAL A 73 2.42 5.73 10.30
CA VAL A 73 1.34 4.80 9.95
C VAL A 73 1.89 3.39 9.84
N CYS A 74 3.00 3.23 9.12
CA CYS A 74 3.61 1.93 8.94
C CYS A 74 4.01 1.31 10.27
N GLN A 75 4.60 2.11 11.17
CA GLN A 75 4.98 1.62 12.48
C GLN A 75 3.76 1.17 13.29
N GLU A 76 2.66 1.92 13.20
CA GLU A 76 1.43 1.53 13.89
C GLU A 76 0.91 0.19 13.36
N LEU A 77 0.94 0.01 12.04
CA LEU A 77 0.49 -1.24 11.45
C LEU A 77 1.38 -2.41 11.85
N LYS A 78 2.69 -2.19 11.90
CA LYS A 78 3.63 -3.28 12.22
C LYS A 78 3.62 -3.65 13.71
N LYS A 79 3.17 -2.76 14.58
CA LYS A 79 3.06 -3.06 16.00
C LYS A 79 1.84 -3.89 16.35
N ASP A 80 0.80 -3.83 15.54
CA ASP A 80 -0.46 -4.49 15.81
C ASP A 80 -0.44 -5.87 15.18
N LYS A 81 -0.72 -6.90 15.97
CA LYS A 81 -0.70 -8.28 15.47
C LYS A 81 -1.67 -8.49 14.31
N ALA A 82 -2.77 -7.74 14.30
CA ALA A 82 -3.78 -7.89 13.27
C ALA A 82 -3.29 -7.42 11.91
N THR A 83 -2.30 -6.52 11.88
CA THR A 83 -1.85 -5.91 10.63
C THR A 83 -0.35 -6.07 10.39
N ALA A 84 0.37 -6.66 11.32
CA ALA A 84 1.84 -6.72 11.26
C ALA A 84 2.37 -7.40 10.00
N ASP A 85 1.65 -8.39 9.50
CA ASP A 85 2.11 -9.17 8.35
C ASP A 85 1.65 -8.61 7.01
N ILE A 86 0.88 -7.54 7.01
CA ILE A 86 0.40 -6.94 5.77
C ILE A 86 1.54 -6.18 5.12
N PRO A 87 1.87 -6.48 3.86
CA PRO A 87 2.95 -5.74 3.18
C PRO A 87 2.57 -4.30 2.95
N VAL A 88 3.54 -3.41 3.11
CA VAL A 88 3.36 -1.97 2.93
C VAL A 88 4.31 -1.48 1.85
N VAL A 89 3.76 -0.77 0.87
CA VAL A 89 4.53 -0.14 -0.19
C VAL A 89 4.34 1.36 -0.06
N PHE A 90 5.44 2.09 0.12
CA PHE A 90 5.36 3.54 0.22
C PHE A 90 5.23 4.19 -1.15
N LEU A 91 4.38 5.21 -1.22
CA LEU A 91 4.30 6.11 -2.37
C LEU A 91 4.97 7.39 -1.93
N THR A 92 6.03 7.82 -2.61
CA THR A 92 6.80 8.96 -2.13
C THR A 92 7.30 9.85 -3.25
N GLY A 93 7.25 11.17 -3.02
CA GLY A 93 7.87 12.13 -3.92
C GLY A 93 9.36 12.30 -3.67
N LYS A 94 9.87 11.68 -2.61
CA LYS A 94 11.29 11.78 -2.28
C LYS A 94 12.06 10.59 -2.81
N ASP A 95 13.35 10.80 -3.01
CA ASP A 95 14.22 9.69 -3.33
C ASP A 95 14.32 8.79 -2.10
N PRO A 96 14.05 7.50 -2.23
CA PRO A 96 14.12 6.60 -1.08
C PRO A 96 15.46 6.62 -0.35
N SER A 97 16.54 6.94 -1.05
CA SER A 97 17.86 6.99 -0.43
C SER A 97 18.00 8.13 0.57
N GLU A 98 17.16 9.15 0.48
CA GLU A 98 17.23 10.28 1.38
C GLU A 98 16.69 9.97 2.78
N ASP A 99 15.77 9.00 2.87
CA ASP A 99 15.15 8.63 4.13
C ASP A 99 15.39 7.18 4.47
N ASN A 100 16.54 6.67 4.07
CA ASN A 100 16.80 5.24 4.11
C ASN A 100 16.61 4.63 5.50
N GLN A 101 17.16 5.29 6.52
CA GLN A 101 17.08 4.75 7.88
C GLN A 101 15.64 4.68 8.40
N ARG A 102 14.85 5.72 8.14
CA ARG A 102 13.46 5.72 8.56
C ARG A 102 12.68 4.64 7.83
N SER A 103 13.02 4.43 6.56
CA SER A 103 12.37 3.40 5.75
C SER A 103 12.59 2.02 6.34
N PHE A 104 13.81 1.69 6.65
CA PHE A 104 14.12 0.40 7.23
C PHE A 104 13.43 0.20 8.57
N LYS A 105 13.46 1.22 9.42
CA LYS A 105 12.87 1.10 10.74
C LYS A 105 11.36 1.00 10.71
N SER A 106 10.74 1.52 9.65
CA SER A 106 9.29 1.50 9.54
C SER A 106 8.75 0.13 9.16
N GLY A 107 9.58 -0.73 8.56
CA GLY A 107 9.16 -2.06 8.15
C GLY A 107 8.49 -2.11 6.80
N ALA A 108 8.63 -1.07 5.98
CA ALA A 108 8.06 -1.08 4.64
C ALA A 108 8.78 -2.08 3.75
N ASP A 109 8.05 -2.64 2.81
CA ASP A 109 8.58 -3.66 1.90
C ASP A 109 9.19 -3.07 0.65
N LEU A 110 8.57 -2.05 0.09
CA LEU A 110 9.03 -1.42 -1.15
C LEU A 110 8.62 0.04 -1.19
N PHE A 111 9.17 0.76 -2.16
CA PHE A 111 8.86 2.16 -2.43
C PHE A 111 8.50 2.34 -3.89
N ILE A 112 7.59 3.25 -4.16
CA ILE A 112 7.29 3.69 -5.51
C ILE A 112 7.43 5.20 -5.52
N LYS A 113 8.31 5.72 -6.36
CA LYS A 113 8.54 7.16 -6.43
C LYS A 113 7.47 7.82 -7.28
N LYS A 114 6.91 8.91 -6.77
CA LYS A 114 5.97 9.75 -7.52
C LYS A 114 6.75 10.72 -8.41
N PRO A 115 6.29 11.00 -9.61
CA PRO A 115 5.12 10.41 -10.25
C PRO A 115 5.44 9.03 -10.81
N PHE A 116 4.46 8.17 -10.82
CA PHE A 116 4.62 6.82 -11.34
C PHE A 116 3.56 6.55 -12.41
N SER A 117 3.84 5.56 -13.26
CA SER A 117 2.84 5.13 -14.23
C SER A 117 1.94 4.09 -13.58
N CYS A 118 0.72 3.98 -14.10
CA CYS A 118 -0.19 2.95 -13.62
C CYS A 118 0.36 1.56 -13.86
N GLU A 119 1.07 1.39 -14.97
CA GLU A 119 1.69 0.09 -15.28
C GLU A 119 2.75 -0.29 -14.27
N SER A 120 3.59 0.67 -13.87
CA SER A 120 4.62 0.42 -12.86
C SER A 120 3.99 0.07 -11.52
N LEU A 121 2.93 0.77 -11.16
CA LEU A 121 2.21 0.51 -9.92
C LEU A 121 1.64 -0.91 -9.94
N LEU A 122 1.01 -1.30 -11.04
CA LEU A 122 0.41 -2.62 -11.16
C LEU A 122 1.47 -3.70 -11.04
N GLU A 123 2.62 -3.49 -11.66
CA GLU A 123 3.70 -4.46 -11.60
C GLU A 123 4.19 -4.66 -10.18
N ILE A 124 4.38 -3.58 -9.44
CA ILE A 124 4.82 -3.66 -8.04
C ILE A 124 3.76 -4.37 -7.19
N VAL A 125 2.50 -4.03 -7.40
CA VAL A 125 1.41 -4.66 -6.66
C VAL A 125 1.42 -6.17 -6.89
N ARG A 126 1.55 -6.59 -8.14
CA ARG A 126 1.59 -8.01 -8.46
C ARG A 126 2.77 -8.71 -7.80
N ILE A 127 3.95 -8.11 -7.89
CA ILE A 127 5.16 -8.70 -7.32
C ILE A 127 5.01 -8.89 -5.82
N VAL A 128 4.53 -7.86 -5.13
CA VAL A 128 4.40 -7.92 -3.69
C VAL A 128 3.36 -8.96 -3.27
N LEU A 129 2.19 -8.96 -3.95
CA LEU A 129 1.15 -9.92 -3.60
C LEU A 129 1.60 -11.35 -3.86
N MET A 130 2.33 -11.58 -4.94
CA MET A 130 2.83 -12.91 -5.24
C MET A 130 3.87 -13.36 -4.23
N SER A 131 4.69 -12.45 -3.74
CA SER A 131 5.77 -12.83 -2.83
C SER A 131 5.24 -13.22 -1.46
N VAL A 132 4.07 -12.73 -1.06
CA VAL A 132 3.48 -13.07 0.24
C VAL A 132 2.37 -14.12 0.14
N SER A 133 2.03 -14.54 -1.07
CA SER A 133 0.99 -15.54 -1.27
C SER A 133 1.56 -16.92 -1.00
N ARG A 134 0.97 -17.62 -0.06
CA ARG A 134 1.44 -18.94 0.28
C ARG A 134 0.32 -19.90 0.31
#